data_01b1979d00a915cde974c89de1b3bc49
#
_entry.id   01b1979d00a915cde974c89de1b3bc49
#
_cell.length_a   1.000
_cell.length_b   1.000
_cell.length_c   1.000
_cell.angle_alpha   90.00
_cell.angle_beta   90.00
_cell.angle_gamma   90.00
#
_symmetry.space_group_name_H-M   'P 1'
#
loop_
_entity.id
_entity.type
_entity.pdbx_description
1 polymer ?
#
loop_
_entity_poly.entity_id
_entity_poly.type
_entity_poly.pdbx_seq_one_letter_code
_entity_poly.pdbx_strand_id
1 'polypeptide(L)'
;MKISLNMSLKKSRILTTVASTALVATAVVGIPSIAQAADPQCATVKYVTQCAGAGESGAPYLMVAAANFNGTVFIWSHGIRPAIDIPAALAPVGPYTVTNAAEPGPGASEGDMTVINALVAAGYGVAGSGFSRQSVNAPQALADNVELIATFKKKFPTTTKVIAWGKSLGALHSQKLAETNPNLVDGLVLACPAANPNDALVTYFGDALYGFKAFFDPSIKVGGYSTDPATRQGEQLANIGKVLTVLGKLSAGLSSGAWPDTASPAGKALEAAKVPSRSALLAVGLMAGIPTRSKHVDGTSGPAGAEELYPLAIAPAVAILENMGTVGVAGSLLIADGELLTGGKVFDNSKTDYAARIASDRDLFSFALSGNSAVDAIIGSLAATPRETADAAAVAKIPSLIGLKGTISKPTVIIAAESDEYTPASIAQWYVDGYGDQFAAAKAAAIEAAKSSRDYKAPVNKLVMLWAKTAPKYSKFTAAGSPNLSAAVGAGTGHCYYTAAQYLAAAKMVAGAV
;
A
#
# COMPACT_ATOMS: atom_id res chain seq x y z
N MET A 1 11.72 -37.61 50.05
CA MET A 1 10.61 -38.48 49.60
C MET A 1 10.34 -38.06 48.14
N LYS A 2 10.87 -38.83 47.18
CA LYS A 2 10.74 -38.56 45.72
C LYS A 2 9.54 -39.35 45.25
N ILE A 3 8.56 -38.68 44.66
CA ILE A 3 7.47 -39.33 43.94
C ILE A 3 7.68 -39.07 42.46
N SER A 4 8.02 -40.12 41.74
CA SER A 4 8.12 -40.16 40.29
C SER A 4 6.78 -40.56 39.73
N LEU A 5 6.15 -39.71 38.90
CA LEU A 5 4.98 -40.08 38.10
C LEU A 5 5.44 -40.34 36.67
N ASN A 6 5.52 -41.61 36.30
CA ASN A 6 5.60 -42.07 34.93
C ASN A 6 4.21 -42.00 34.28
N MET A 7 4.03 -41.06 33.33
CA MET A 7 2.88 -41.11 32.42
C MET A 7 3.34 -41.56 31.03
N SER A 8 3.01 -42.80 30.71
CA SER A 8 3.16 -43.41 29.40
C SER A 8 2.18 -42.75 28.41
N LEU A 9 2.68 -41.94 27.47
CA LEU A 9 1.94 -41.43 26.34
C LEU A 9 1.96 -42.45 25.21
N LYS A 10 0.83 -43.18 25.03
CA LYS A 10 0.56 -43.97 23.81
C LYS A 10 0.56 -43.02 22.60
N LYS A 11 1.55 -43.16 21.72
CA LYS A 11 1.59 -42.54 20.40
C LYS A 11 0.51 -43.15 19.52
N SER A 12 -0.62 -42.47 19.40
CA SER A 12 -1.57 -42.71 18.31
C SER A 12 -0.97 -42.03 17.04
N ARG A 13 -0.47 -42.84 16.13
CA ARG A 13 -0.10 -42.40 14.78
C ARG A 13 -1.39 -42.25 13.97
N ILE A 14 -1.91 -41.00 13.89
CA ILE A 14 -2.83 -40.65 12.82
C ILE A 14 -1.94 -40.26 11.62
N LEU A 15 -1.79 -41.18 10.67
CA LEU A 15 -1.29 -40.87 9.35
C LEU A 15 -2.35 -40.01 8.63
N THR A 16 -2.21 -38.71 8.72
CA THR A 16 -2.86 -37.79 7.79
C THR A 16 -1.99 -37.76 6.56
N THR A 17 -2.36 -38.51 5.55
CA THR A 17 -1.81 -38.42 4.22
C THR A 17 -2.22 -37.06 3.66
N VAL A 18 -1.37 -36.04 3.84
CA VAL A 18 -1.47 -34.81 3.07
C VAL A 18 -0.99 -35.15 1.67
N ALA A 19 -1.93 -35.50 0.79
CA ALA A 19 -1.68 -35.52 -0.63
C ALA A 19 -1.35 -34.09 -1.05
N SER A 20 -0.07 -33.79 -1.15
CA SER A 20 0.46 -32.59 -1.79
C SER A 20 0.08 -32.62 -3.27
N THR A 21 -1.09 -32.11 -3.60
CA THR A 21 -1.44 -31.84 -5.00
C THR A 21 -0.78 -30.52 -5.42
N ALA A 22 0.48 -30.60 -5.81
CA ALA A 22 1.09 -29.64 -6.69
C ALA A 22 0.32 -29.64 -8.02
N LEU A 23 -0.62 -28.74 -8.16
CA LEU A 23 -1.36 -28.53 -9.41
C LEU A 23 -1.72 -27.06 -9.54
N VAL A 24 -0.91 -26.38 -10.19
CA VAL A 24 -0.97 -25.28 -11.14
C VAL A 24 0.42 -24.64 -11.22
N ALA A 25 1.37 -25.43 -11.66
CA ALA A 25 2.60 -24.86 -12.23
C ALA A 25 2.69 -25.38 -13.65
N THR A 26 2.88 -24.47 -14.58
CA THR A 26 3.12 -24.62 -16.00
C THR A 26 1.89 -24.64 -16.90
N ALA A 27 1.58 -23.50 -17.40
CA ALA A 27 1.49 -23.12 -18.80
C ALA A 27 1.01 -21.66 -18.86
N VAL A 28 1.91 -20.73 -18.59
CA VAL A 28 1.78 -19.43 -19.25
C VAL A 28 2.14 -19.72 -20.70
N VAL A 29 1.15 -20.14 -21.48
CA VAL A 29 1.23 -20.12 -22.93
C VAL A 29 1.46 -18.66 -23.27
N GLY A 30 2.60 -18.33 -23.87
CA GLY A 30 2.88 -17.01 -24.38
C GLY A 30 1.71 -16.57 -25.26
N ILE A 31 0.90 -15.64 -24.75
CA ILE A 31 -0.22 -15.06 -25.51
C ILE A 31 0.43 -14.11 -26.51
N PRO A 32 0.28 -14.35 -27.82
CA PRO A 32 0.67 -13.35 -28.80
C PRO A 32 -0.12 -12.07 -28.53
N SER A 33 0.50 -10.92 -28.74
CA SER A 33 -0.14 -9.61 -28.65
C SER A 33 -1.35 -9.55 -29.59
N ILE A 34 -2.55 -9.78 -29.06
CA ILE A 34 -3.79 -9.71 -29.82
C ILE A 34 -4.53 -8.45 -29.38
N ALA A 35 -4.53 -7.46 -30.25
CA ALA A 35 -5.35 -6.28 -30.17
C ALA A 35 -6.78 -6.58 -30.67
N GLN A 36 -7.54 -7.41 -29.95
CA GLN A 36 -9.01 -7.52 -30.08
C GLN A 36 -9.56 -8.47 -29.01
N ALA A 37 -10.70 -8.13 -28.42
CA ALA A 37 -11.43 -9.00 -27.51
C ALA A 37 -11.72 -10.34 -28.21
N ALA A 38 -10.97 -11.36 -27.85
CA ALA A 38 -11.18 -12.73 -28.31
C ALA A 38 -11.88 -13.51 -27.19
N ASP A 39 -12.68 -14.51 -27.55
CA ASP A 39 -13.24 -15.44 -26.56
C ASP A 39 -12.10 -16.04 -25.73
N PRO A 40 -12.27 -16.16 -24.39
CA PRO A 40 -11.21 -16.62 -23.52
C PRO A 40 -10.74 -18.04 -23.89
N GLN A 41 -9.44 -18.24 -23.97
CA GLN A 41 -8.85 -19.55 -24.17
C GLN A 41 -8.88 -20.31 -22.84
N CYS A 42 -9.60 -21.42 -22.80
CA CYS A 42 -9.82 -22.18 -21.58
C CYS A 42 -9.21 -23.57 -21.65
N ALA A 43 -8.58 -23.99 -20.57
CA ALA A 43 -8.16 -25.37 -20.34
C ALA A 43 -8.73 -25.89 -19.02
N THR A 44 -9.15 -27.14 -19.02
CA THR A 44 -9.59 -27.83 -17.79
C THR A 44 -8.60 -28.91 -17.44
N VAL A 45 -8.00 -28.80 -16.26
CA VAL A 45 -7.06 -29.81 -15.74
C VAL A 45 -7.66 -30.38 -14.46
N LYS A 46 -7.88 -31.67 -14.46
CA LYS A 46 -8.64 -32.36 -13.38
C LYS A 46 -10.03 -31.72 -13.23
N TYR A 47 -10.24 -30.95 -12.18
CA TYR A 47 -11.54 -30.34 -11.85
C TYR A 47 -11.48 -28.81 -11.87
N VAL A 48 -10.42 -28.23 -12.39
CA VAL A 48 -10.21 -26.77 -12.40
C VAL A 48 -10.16 -26.29 -13.85
N THR A 49 -11.05 -25.36 -14.17
CA THR A 49 -11.05 -24.64 -15.45
C THR A 49 -10.32 -23.33 -15.28
N GLN A 50 -9.31 -23.12 -16.08
CA GLN A 50 -8.57 -21.86 -16.19
C GLN A 50 -8.80 -21.28 -17.57
N CYS A 51 -9.15 -19.98 -17.63
CA CYS A 51 -9.36 -19.24 -18.85
C CYS A 51 -8.51 -17.99 -18.87
N ALA A 52 -7.77 -17.77 -19.95
CA ALA A 52 -7.00 -16.55 -20.18
C ALA A 52 -7.47 -15.84 -21.44
N GLY A 53 -7.38 -14.53 -21.46
CA GLY A 53 -7.79 -13.70 -22.60
C GLY A 53 -7.37 -12.25 -22.41
N ALA A 54 -7.83 -11.38 -23.29
CA ALA A 54 -7.70 -9.93 -23.16
C ALA A 54 -9.06 -9.26 -23.37
N GLY A 55 -9.33 -8.19 -22.64
CA GLY A 55 -10.50 -7.35 -22.80
C GLY A 55 -10.43 -6.47 -24.06
N GLU A 56 -11.48 -5.70 -24.30
CA GLU A 56 -11.54 -4.73 -25.42
C GLU A 56 -10.43 -3.67 -25.36
N SER A 57 -10.01 -3.31 -24.14
CA SER A 57 -8.89 -2.41 -23.90
C SER A 57 -7.50 -3.03 -24.17
N GLY A 58 -7.44 -4.34 -24.46
CA GLY A 58 -6.22 -5.11 -24.52
C GLY A 58 -5.68 -5.55 -23.14
N ALA A 59 -6.40 -5.28 -22.04
CA ALA A 59 -6.03 -5.71 -20.70
C ALA A 59 -6.07 -7.24 -20.58
N PRO A 60 -4.95 -7.93 -20.34
CA PRO A 60 -4.95 -9.37 -20.15
C PRO A 60 -5.66 -9.74 -18.85
N TYR A 61 -6.36 -10.84 -18.84
CA TYR A 61 -7.04 -11.37 -17.66
C TYR A 61 -6.84 -12.88 -17.50
N LEU A 62 -7.00 -13.33 -16.26
CA LEU A 62 -7.02 -14.74 -15.90
C LEU A 62 -8.23 -15.02 -15.02
N MET A 63 -8.97 -16.10 -15.34
CA MET A 63 -10.14 -16.57 -14.59
C MET A 63 -9.93 -18.02 -14.22
N VAL A 64 -10.25 -18.41 -12.98
CA VAL A 64 -10.11 -19.79 -12.49
C VAL A 64 -11.35 -20.17 -11.69
N ALA A 65 -11.93 -21.32 -11.99
CA ALA A 65 -13.00 -21.91 -11.20
C ALA A 65 -12.92 -23.43 -11.19
N ALA A 66 -13.30 -24.05 -10.07
CA ALA A 66 -13.40 -25.50 -9.96
C ALA A 66 -14.77 -26.00 -10.45
N ALA A 67 -14.88 -27.31 -10.71
CA ALA A 67 -16.14 -27.95 -11.12
C ALA A 67 -17.25 -27.82 -10.05
N ASN A 68 -16.88 -27.70 -8.78
CA ASN A 68 -17.78 -27.44 -7.63
C ASN A 68 -17.99 -25.95 -7.35
N PHE A 69 -17.86 -25.07 -8.35
CA PHE A 69 -18.02 -23.63 -8.22
C PHE A 69 -19.36 -23.28 -7.54
N ASN A 70 -19.28 -22.55 -6.42
CA ASN A 70 -20.41 -22.25 -5.55
C ASN A 70 -21.19 -20.98 -5.92
N GLY A 71 -20.84 -20.35 -7.06
CA GLY A 71 -21.48 -19.13 -7.51
C GLY A 71 -20.86 -17.83 -7.01
N THR A 72 -19.82 -17.87 -6.16
CA THR A 72 -19.13 -16.68 -5.64
C THR A 72 -17.76 -16.52 -6.27
N VAL A 73 -17.48 -15.38 -6.90
CA VAL A 73 -16.18 -15.05 -7.49
C VAL A 73 -15.48 -13.92 -6.75
N PHE A 74 -14.18 -14.04 -6.59
CA PHE A 74 -13.29 -12.99 -6.10
C PHE A 74 -12.59 -12.33 -7.29
N ILE A 75 -12.81 -11.03 -7.48
CA ILE A 75 -12.19 -10.21 -8.54
C ILE A 75 -11.04 -9.44 -7.94
N TRP A 76 -9.82 -9.84 -8.29
CA TRP A 76 -8.60 -9.27 -7.75
C TRP A 76 -8.16 -8.03 -8.53
N SER A 77 -7.81 -7.00 -7.77
CA SER A 77 -7.10 -5.82 -8.26
C SER A 77 -5.71 -5.79 -7.65
N HIS A 78 -4.67 -5.91 -8.48
CA HIS A 78 -3.29 -5.85 -8.01
C HIS A 78 -2.90 -4.44 -7.53
N GLY A 79 -1.82 -4.34 -6.75
CA GLY A 79 -1.25 -3.07 -6.30
C GLY A 79 -0.61 -2.27 -7.43
N ILE A 80 0.02 -1.15 -7.08
CA ILE A 80 0.69 -0.31 -8.08
C ILE A 80 1.81 -1.09 -8.78
N ARG A 81 1.91 -0.87 -10.09
CA ARG A 81 3.04 -1.25 -10.94
C ARG A 81 3.55 0.01 -11.63
N PRO A 82 4.85 0.29 -11.66
CA PRO A 82 5.38 1.43 -12.41
C PRO A 82 4.98 1.37 -13.90
N ALA A 83 4.72 2.54 -14.50
CA ALA A 83 4.42 2.66 -15.93
C ALA A 83 5.67 2.88 -16.79
N ILE A 84 6.86 2.83 -16.18
CA ILE A 84 8.15 2.97 -16.86
C ILE A 84 9.11 1.87 -16.40
N ASP A 85 10.03 1.49 -17.27
CA ASP A 85 11.12 0.60 -16.92
C ASP A 85 12.11 1.31 -15.98
N ILE A 86 12.60 0.58 -14.97
CA ILE A 86 13.58 1.09 -14.01
C ILE A 86 14.88 0.28 -14.19
N PRO A 87 16.00 0.92 -14.57
CA PRO A 87 17.24 0.22 -14.83
C PRO A 87 17.89 -0.33 -13.55
N ALA A 88 18.70 -1.39 -13.68
CA ALA A 88 19.43 -2.01 -12.58
C ALA A 88 20.37 -1.04 -11.84
N ALA A 89 20.83 0.02 -12.50
CA ALA A 89 21.64 1.06 -11.88
C ALA A 89 20.93 1.83 -10.75
N LEU A 90 19.60 1.73 -10.68
CA LEU A 90 18.80 2.32 -9.60
C LEU A 90 18.43 1.27 -8.51
N ALA A 91 19.34 0.34 -8.22
CA ALA A 91 19.14 -0.56 -7.09
C ALA A 91 18.95 0.24 -5.77
N PRO A 92 18.12 -0.24 -4.83
CA PRO A 92 17.43 -1.53 -4.80
C PRO A 92 16.07 -1.56 -5.53
N VAL A 93 15.64 -0.51 -6.20
CA VAL A 93 14.32 -0.43 -6.85
C VAL A 93 14.30 -0.97 -8.29
N GLY A 94 15.42 -0.99 -8.95
CA GLY A 94 15.63 -1.66 -10.23
C GLY A 94 16.45 -2.96 -10.10
N PRO A 95 16.46 -3.84 -11.13
CA PRO A 95 15.75 -3.65 -12.39
C PRO A 95 14.25 -3.95 -12.29
N TYR A 96 13.44 -3.20 -13.05
CA TYR A 96 12.03 -3.45 -13.24
C TYR A 96 11.66 -3.22 -14.71
N THR A 97 10.91 -4.14 -15.30
CA THR A 97 10.34 -3.98 -16.64
C THR A 97 8.82 -3.88 -16.52
N VAL A 98 8.24 -2.94 -17.25
CA VAL A 98 6.79 -2.73 -17.26
C VAL A 98 6.09 -4.02 -17.65
N THR A 99 5.11 -4.40 -16.84
CA THR A 99 4.33 -5.60 -17.06
C THR A 99 2.84 -5.33 -16.84
N ASN A 100 2.01 -5.92 -17.68
CA ASN A 100 0.57 -5.99 -17.52
C ASN A 100 0.09 -7.44 -17.32
N ALA A 101 0.95 -8.35 -16.85
CA ALA A 101 0.57 -9.73 -16.60
C ALA A 101 -0.65 -9.83 -15.69
N ALA A 102 -1.61 -10.66 -16.06
CA ALA A 102 -2.81 -10.91 -15.27
C ALA A 102 -2.47 -11.56 -13.93
N GLU A 103 -3.12 -11.10 -12.87
CA GLU A 103 -2.90 -11.57 -11.50
C GLU A 103 -4.26 -11.92 -10.87
N PRO A 104 -4.61 -13.22 -10.69
CA PRO A 104 -5.94 -13.63 -10.24
C PRO A 104 -6.13 -13.58 -8.71
N GLY A 105 -5.10 -13.24 -7.95
CA GLY A 105 -5.16 -13.16 -6.49
C GLY A 105 -3.82 -12.80 -5.85
N PRO A 106 -3.77 -12.59 -4.54
CA PRO A 106 -2.55 -12.23 -3.83
C PRO A 106 -1.50 -13.34 -3.94
N GLY A 107 -0.23 -12.94 -4.14
CA GLY A 107 0.92 -13.83 -4.27
C GLY A 107 1.19 -14.33 -5.69
N ALA A 108 0.24 -14.19 -6.62
CA ALA A 108 0.40 -14.75 -7.96
C ALA A 108 1.60 -14.15 -8.73
N SER A 109 1.85 -12.86 -8.57
CA SER A 109 3.01 -12.18 -9.18
C SER A 109 4.35 -12.67 -8.63
N GLU A 110 4.37 -13.16 -7.39
CA GLU A 110 5.53 -13.74 -6.72
C GLU A 110 5.60 -15.27 -6.88
N GLY A 111 4.66 -15.86 -7.62
CA GLY A 111 4.56 -17.32 -7.82
C GLY A 111 3.92 -18.08 -6.65
N ASP A 112 3.41 -17.39 -5.62
CA ASP A 112 2.69 -18.01 -4.51
C ASP A 112 1.19 -18.12 -4.82
N MET A 113 0.76 -19.33 -5.15
CA MET A 113 -0.64 -19.65 -5.46
C MET A 113 -1.44 -20.14 -4.24
N THR A 114 -0.90 -20.07 -3.03
CA THR A 114 -1.51 -20.65 -1.82
C THR A 114 -2.93 -20.13 -1.58
N VAL A 115 -3.14 -18.83 -1.64
CA VAL A 115 -4.47 -18.21 -1.41
C VAL A 115 -5.44 -18.58 -2.51
N ILE A 116 -5.01 -18.50 -3.76
CA ILE A 116 -5.82 -18.81 -4.95
C ILE A 116 -6.26 -20.27 -4.91
N ASN A 117 -5.32 -21.19 -4.70
CA ASN A 117 -5.61 -22.63 -4.62
C ASN A 117 -6.57 -22.97 -3.48
N ALA A 118 -6.42 -22.32 -2.33
CA ALA A 118 -7.31 -22.53 -1.18
C ALA A 118 -8.74 -22.03 -1.46
N LEU A 119 -8.91 -20.89 -2.13
CA LEU A 119 -10.23 -20.37 -2.53
C LEU A 119 -10.88 -21.27 -3.57
N VAL A 120 -10.15 -21.67 -4.61
CA VAL A 120 -10.65 -22.56 -5.67
C VAL A 120 -11.03 -23.92 -5.10
N ALA A 121 -10.22 -24.50 -4.20
CA ALA A 121 -10.54 -25.74 -3.52
C ALA A 121 -11.79 -25.64 -2.63
N ALA A 122 -12.06 -24.46 -2.07
CA ALA A 122 -13.28 -24.19 -1.30
C ALA A 122 -14.52 -23.92 -2.19
N GLY A 123 -14.40 -24.03 -3.51
CA GLY A 123 -15.47 -23.85 -4.48
C GLY A 123 -15.68 -22.40 -4.93
N TYR A 124 -14.81 -21.47 -4.59
CA TYR A 124 -14.87 -20.09 -5.11
C TYR A 124 -14.24 -19.98 -6.49
N GLY A 125 -14.73 -19.04 -7.30
CA GLY A 125 -14.02 -18.56 -8.47
C GLY A 125 -13.05 -17.45 -8.10
N VAL A 126 -11.97 -17.31 -8.86
CA VAL A 126 -11.03 -16.18 -8.75
C VAL A 126 -10.74 -15.64 -10.13
N ALA A 127 -10.60 -14.32 -10.26
CA ALA A 127 -10.19 -13.70 -11.50
C ALA A 127 -9.45 -12.38 -11.21
N GLY A 128 -8.58 -11.98 -12.14
CA GLY A 128 -7.91 -10.69 -12.07
C GLY A 128 -7.39 -10.24 -13.41
N SER A 129 -7.38 -8.93 -13.60
CA SER A 129 -6.84 -8.25 -14.77
C SER A 129 -5.40 -7.79 -14.52
N GLY A 130 -4.61 -7.70 -15.58
CA GLY A 130 -3.31 -7.03 -15.59
C GLY A 130 -3.42 -5.54 -15.92
N PHE A 131 -4.63 -5.06 -16.13
CA PHE A 131 -5.02 -3.71 -16.53
C PHE A 131 -4.39 -3.21 -17.83
N SER A 132 -5.13 -2.39 -18.55
CA SER A 132 -4.70 -1.78 -19.82
C SER A 132 -3.71 -0.64 -19.62
N ARG A 133 -3.62 -0.07 -18.42
CA ARG A 133 -2.66 0.95 -18.01
C ARG A 133 -2.09 0.64 -16.63
N GLN A 134 -0.81 0.98 -16.44
CA GLN A 134 -0.12 0.86 -15.14
C GLN A 134 -0.05 2.23 -14.42
N SER A 135 0.46 2.27 -13.20
CA SER A 135 0.61 3.43 -12.31
C SER A 135 -0.75 4.02 -11.89
N VAL A 136 -0.98 5.33 -12.00
CA VAL A 136 -2.27 5.97 -11.65
C VAL A 136 -3.31 5.62 -12.71
N ASN A 137 -4.05 4.54 -12.51
CA ASN A 137 -4.86 3.88 -13.55
C ASN A 137 -6.30 3.59 -13.14
N ALA A 138 -6.83 4.19 -12.07
CA ALA A 138 -8.14 3.79 -11.56
C ALA A 138 -9.28 3.84 -12.60
N PRO A 139 -9.39 4.84 -13.48
CA PRO A 139 -10.44 4.81 -14.51
C PRO A 139 -10.35 3.59 -15.43
N GLN A 140 -9.14 3.24 -15.90
CA GLN A 140 -8.91 2.08 -16.77
C GLN A 140 -9.13 0.77 -15.99
N ALA A 141 -8.58 0.66 -14.79
CA ALA A 141 -8.75 -0.51 -13.94
C ALA A 141 -10.22 -0.80 -13.60
N LEU A 142 -11.04 0.25 -13.43
CA LEU A 142 -12.48 0.08 -13.22
C LEU A 142 -13.16 -0.47 -14.47
N ALA A 143 -12.88 0.09 -15.66
CA ALA A 143 -13.43 -0.39 -16.92
C ALA A 143 -13.03 -1.86 -17.17
N ASP A 144 -11.75 -2.18 -17.01
CA ASP A 144 -11.22 -3.53 -17.18
C ASP A 144 -11.85 -4.53 -16.18
N ASN A 145 -12.09 -4.14 -14.93
CA ASN A 145 -12.77 -4.98 -13.94
C ASN A 145 -14.27 -5.18 -14.24
N VAL A 146 -14.97 -4.15 -14.73
CA VAL A 146 -16.38 -4.27 -15.15
C VAL A 146 -16.50 -5.28 -16.30
N GLU A 147 -15.62 -5.19 -17.28
CA GLU A 147 -15.57 -6.12 -18.40
C GLU A 147 -15.20 -7.54 -17.94
N LEU A 148 -14.21 -7.69 -17.05
CA LEU A 148 -13.81 -8.97 -16.49
C LEU A 148 -14.97 -9.65 -15.74
N ILE A 149 -15.73 -8.90 -14.94
CA ILE A 149 -16.92 -9.43 -14.24
C ILE A 149 -17.95 -9.94 -15.24
N ALA A 150 -18.23 -9.19 -16.31
CA ALA A 150 -19.16 -9.59 -17.35
C ALA A 150 -18.68 -10.86 -18.08
N THR A 151 -17.40 -10.90 -18.44
CA THR A 151 -16.75 -12.06 -19.09
C THR A 151 -16.78 -13.29 -18.19
N PHE A 152 -16.49 -13.13 -16.88
CA PHE A 152 -16.56 -14.22 -15.91
C PHE A 152 -17.98 -14.78 -15.80
N LYS A 153 -19.00 -13.91 -15.66
CA LYS A 153 -20.42 -14.32 -15.60
C LYS A 153 -20.89 -15.01 -16.89
N LYS A 154 -20.43 -14.55 -18.05
CA LYS A 154 -20.71 -15.21 -19.34
C LYS A 154 -20.12 -16.62 -19.38
N LYS A 155 -18.88 -16.80 -18.90
CA LYS A 155 -18.20 -18.09 -18.89
C LYS A 155 -18.68 -19.03 -17.81
N PHE A 156 -19.01 -18.51 -16.63
CA PHE A 156 -19.50 -19.26 -15.47
C PHE A 156 -20.89 -18.74 -15.06
N PRO A 157 -21.96 -19.14 -15.77
CA PRO A 157 -23.29 -18.52 -15.63
C PRO A 157 -23.98 -18.77 -14.28
N THR A 158 -23.46 -19.67 -13.47
CA THR A 158 -23.90 -19.88 -12.08
C THR A 158 -23.40 -18.81 -11.11
N THR A 159 -22.63 -17.81 -11.58
CA THR A 159 -22.11 -16.72 -10.75
C THR A 159 -23.25 -15.82 -10.26
N THR A 160 -23.46 -15.81 -8.95
CA THR A 160 -24.48 -15.01 -8.25
C THR A 160 -23.91 -13.92 -7.38
N LYS A 161 -22.65 -14.09 -6.91
CA LYS A 161 -21.97 -13.17 -5.99
C LYS A 161 -20.59 -12.77 -6.51
N VAL A 162 -20.28 -11.49 -6.36
CA VAL A 162 -18.99 -10.89 -6.73
C VAL A 162 -18.38 -10.20 -5.51
N ILE A 163 -17.21 -10.63 -5.11
CA ILE A 163 -16.40 -9.98 -4.07
C ILE A 163 -15.24 -9.30 -4.78
N ALA A 164 -15.21 -7.95 -4.74
CA ALA A 164 -14.06 -7.21 -5.20
C ALA A 164 -13.02 -7.14 -4.08
N TRP A 165 -11.78 -7.49 -4.40
CA TRP A 165 -10.69 -7.43 -3.45
C TRP A 165 -9.40 -6.96 -4.10
N GLY A 166 -8.50 -6.39 -3.29
CA GLY A 166 -7.24 -5.89 -3.81
C GLY A 166 -6.28 -5.48 -2.72
N LYS A 167 -5.03 -5.25 -3.10
CA LYS A 167 -3.98 -4.72 -2.24
C LYS A 167 -3.55 -3.32 -2.69
N SER A 168 -3.22 -2.42 -1.74
CA SER A 168 -2.66 -1.10 -2.06
C SER A 168 -3.57 -0.29 -3.00
N LEU A 169 -3.07 0.16 -4.15
CA LEU A 169 -3.86 0.81 -5.20
C LEU A 169 -5.02 -0.08 -5.68
N GLY A 170 -4.84 -1.40 -5.70
CA GLY A 170 -5.92 -2.34 -6.06
C GLY A 170 -7.07 -2.34 -5.05
N ALA A 171 -6.81 -2.05 -3.79
CA ALA A 171 -7.87 -1.85 -2.80
C ALA A 171 -8.66 -0.56 -3.08
N LEU A 172 -7.99 0.52 -3.53
CA LEU A 172 -8.66 1.73 -4.03
C LEU A 172 -9.56 1.38 -5.23
N HIS A 173 -9.07 0.59 -6.20
CA HIS A 173 -9.87 0.17 -7.35
C HIS A 173 -11.11 -0.61 -6.91
N SER A 174 -10.98 -1.54 -5.96
CA SER A 174 -12.09 -2.35 -5.44
C SER A 174 -13.14 -1.49 -4.74
N GLN A 175 -12.72 -0.54 -3.89
CA GLN A 175 -13.62 0.41 -3.24
C GLN A 175 -14.31 1.32 -4.25
N LYS A 176 -13.55 1.91 -5.19
CA LYS A 176 -14.09 2.80 -6.22
C LYS A 176 -15.08 2.06 -7.12
N LEU A 177 -14.81 0.79 -7.45
CA LEU A 177 -15.74 -0.06 -8.18
C LEU A 177 -17.08 -0.22 -7.44
N ALA A 178 -17.04 -0.48 -6.13
CA ALA A 178 -18.26 -0.60 -5.32
C ALA A 178 -19.02 0.73 -5.17
N GLU A 179 -18.32 1.86 -5.14
CA GLU A 179 -18.95 3.19 -5.07
C GLU A 179 -19.59 3.62 -6.39
N THR A 180 -18.98 3.25 -7.53
CA THR A 180 -19.46 3.66 -8.87
C THR A 180 -20.40 2.64 -9.51
N ASN A 181 -20.22 1.37 -9.21
CA ASN A 181 -20.97 0.24 -9.75
C ASN A 181 -21.55 -0.66 -8.64
N PRO A 182 -22.37 -0.12 -7.72
CA PRO A 182 -22.78 -0.84 -6.50
C PRO A 182 -23.57 -2.12 -6.76
N ASN A 183 -24.18 -2.27 -7.95
CA ASN A 183 -24.92 -3.46 -8.34
C ASN A 183 -24.03 -4.59 -8.87
N LEU A 184 -22.76 -4.34 -9.15
CA LEU A 184 -21.81 -5.35 -9.63
C LEU A 184 -21.08 -6.05 -8.51
N VAL A 185 -21.03 -5.47 -7.29
CA VAL A 185 -20.22 -5.94 -6.18
C VAL A 185 -21.10 -6.24 -4.97
N ASP A 186 -20.93 -7.41 -4.38
CA ASP A 186 -21.67 -7.86 -3.19
C ASP A 186 -20.85 -7.67 -1.90
N GLY A 187 -19.52 -7.72 -1.96
CA GLY A 187 -18.63 -7.58 -0.80
C GLY A 187 -17.23 -7.10 -1.17
N LEU A 188 -16.45 -6.67 -0.18
CA LEU A 188 -15.12 -6.09 -0.36
C LEU A 188 -14.09 -6.67 0.60
N VAL A 189 -12.87 -6.94 0.09
CA VAL A 189 -11.67 -7.13 0.92
C VAL A 189 -10.61 -6.11 0.49
N LEU A 190 -10.24 -5.22 1.38
CA LEU A 190 -9.31 -4.12 1.14
C LEU A 190 -8.04 -4.34 1.96
N ALA A 191 -6.98 -4.81 1.31
CA ALA A 191 -5.70 -5.02 1.97
C ALA A 191 -4.80 -3.78 1.80
N CYS A 192 -4.27 -3.24 2.92
CA CYS A 192 -3.40 -2.06 2.91
C CYS A 192 -3.89 -0.97 1.94
N PRO A 193 -5.14 -0.49 2.07
CA PRO A 193 -5.79 0.32 1.05
C PRO A 193 -5.08 1.66 0.82
N ALA A 194 -4.73 1.96 -0.43
CA ALA A 194 -4.28 3.28 -0.87
C ALA A 194 -5.47 4.23 -1.06
N ALA A 195 -6.34 4.28 -0.06
CA ALA A 195 -7.59 5.00 -0.13
C ALA A 195 -7.55 6.27 0.69
N ASN A 196 -8.03 7.35 0.12
CA ASN A 196 -8.05 8.64 0.81
C ASN A 196 -9.08 9.58 0.17
N PRO A 197 -9.47 10.63 0.91
CA PRO A 197 -10.23 11.72 0.32
C PRO A 197 -9.32 12.54 -0.63
N ASN A 198 -9.79 12.74 -1.86
CA ASN A 198 -9.23 13.68 -2.83
C ASN A 198 -7.72 13.54 -3.10
N ASP A 199 -6.90 14.44 -2.54
CA ASP A 199 -5.49 14.63 -2.86
C ASP A 199 -4.51 14.19 -1.74
N ALA A 200 -4.99 13.51 -0.71
CA ALA A 200 -4.14 13.17 0.44
C ALA A 200 -2.92 12.30 0.08
N LEU A 201 -3.01 11.41 -0.92
CA LEU A 201 -1.84 10.69 -1.42
C LEU A 201 -0.84 11.60 -2.11
N VAL A 202 -1.31 12.58 -2.91
CA VAL A 202 -0.44 13.56 -3.56
C VAL A 202 0.28 14.40 -2.51
N THR A 203 -0.45 14.82 -1.47
CA THR A 203 0.11 15.56 -0.33
C THR A 203 1.14 14.73 0.41
N TYR A 204 0.84 13.46 0.72
CA TYR A 204 1.74 12.55 1.43
C TYR A 204 3.09 12.39 0.72
N PHE A 205 3.05 12.00 -0.55
CA PHE A 205 4.27 11.81 -1.35
C PHE A 205 4.99 13.14 -1.65
N GLY A 206 4.21 14.20 -1.89
CA GLY A 206 4.74 15.52 -2.19
C GLY A 206 5.46 16.15 -1.00
N ASP A 207 4.90 16.07 0.21
CA ASP A 207 5.53 16.60 1.43
C ASP A 207 6.84 15.85 1.77
N ALA A 208 6.89 14.54 1.55
CA ALA A 208 8.10 13.76 1.73
C ALA A 208 9.22 14.23 0.78
N LEU A 209 8.92 14.35 -0.52
CA LEU A 209 9.87 14.86 -1.52
C LEU A 209 10.23 16.33 -1.26
N TYR A 210 9.27 17.17 -0.86
CA TYR A 210 9.51 18.57 -0.52
C TYR A 210 10.50 18.69 0.66
N GLY A 211 10.36 17.89 1.69
CA GLY A 211 11.31 17.88 2.80
C GLY A 211 12.72 17.50 2.35
N PHE A 212 12.86 16.53 1.45
CA PHE A 212 14.14 16.16 0.86
C PHE A 212 14.74 17.29 0.02
N LYS A 213 13.92 17.93 -0.82
CA LYS A 213 14.31 19.12 -1.59
C LYS A 213 14.74 20.26 -0.66
N ALA A 214 13.95 20.52 0.38
CA ALA A 214 14.15 21.64 1.29
C ALA A 214 15.46 21.55 2.06
N PHE A 215 15.87 20.35 2.51
CA PHE A 215 17.03 20.18 3.36
C PHE A 215 18.24 19.53 2.71
N PHE A 216 18.05 18.48 1.88
CA PHE A 216 19.14 17.60 1.52
C PHE A 216 19.62 17.73 0.07
N ASP A 217 18.74 18.04 -0.88
CA ASP A 217 19.12 18.29 -2.27
C ASP A 217 18.07 19.15 -2.99
N PRO A 218 18.33 20.45 -3.22
CA PRO A 218 17.38 21.35 -3.85
C PRO A 218 17.06 20.99 -5.32
N SER A 219 17.82 20.08 -5.93
CA SER A 219 17.59 19.60 -7.29
C SER A 219 16.53 18.49 -7.39
N ILE A 220 16.05 17.96 -6.26
CA ILE A 220 14.95 16.98 -6.24
C ILE A 220 13.68 17.65 -6.75
N LYS A 221 13.03 17.00 -7.71
CA LYS A 221 11.73 17.43 -8.23
C LYS A 221 10.60 16.97 -7.33
N VAL A 222 9.67 17.87 -7.05
CA VAL A 222 8.41 17.60 -6.35
C VAL A 222 7.22 17.70 -7.31
N GLY A 223 7.47 18.12 -8.55
CA GLY A 223 6.53 18.30 -9.64
C GLY A 223 7.16 19.08 -10.78
N GLY A 224 6.35 19.47 -11.77
CA GLY A 224 6.80 20.18 -12.96
C GLY A 224 7.61 19.28 -13.90
N TYR A 225 7.16 18.03 -14.06
CA TYR A 225 7.73 17.11 -15.03
C TYR A 225 7.34 17.48 -16.45
N SER A 226 8.20 17.14 -17.42
CA SER A 226 7.96 17.39 -18.84
C SER A 226 6.67 16.71 -19.33
N THR A 227 5.98 17.39 -20.25
CA THR A 227 4.84 16.80 -20.98
C THR A 227 5.28 15.84 -22.08
N ASP A 228 6.53 15.95 -22.55
CA ASP A 228 7.12 14.98 -23.48
C ASP A 228 7.42 13.65 -22.76
N PRO A 229 6.91 12.52 -23.26
CA PRO A 229 7.01 11.24 -22.56
C PRO A 229 8.44 10.77 -22.29
N ALA A 230 9.35 10.91 -23.26
CA ALA A 230 10.73 10.44 -23.13
C ALA A 230 11.52 11.32 -22.16
N THR A 231 11.39 12.63 -22.26
CA THR A 231 12.00 13.60 -21.34
C THR A 231 11.49 13.36 -19.91
N ARG A 232 10.18 13.19 -19.74
CA ARG A 232 9.57 12.91 -18.43
C ARG A 232 10.11 11.63 -17.81
N GLN A 233 10.21 10.54 -18.59
CA GLN A 233 10.79 9.29 -18.09
C GLN A 233 12.23 9.50 -17.62
N GLY A 234 13.04 10.21 -18.39
CA GLY A 234 14.40 10.58 -17.99
C GLY A 234 14.44 11.39 -16.70
N GLU A 235 13.54 12.36 -16.55
CA GLU A 235 13.41 13.18 -15.32
C GLU A 235 12.97 12.35 -14.12
N GLN A 236 12.05 11.40 -14.27
CA GLN A 236 11.62 10.48 -13.21
C GLN A 236 12.79 9.63 -12.73
N LEU A 237 13.51 8.98 -13.65
CA LEU A 237 14.66 8.14 -13.32
C LEU A 237 15.78 8.94 -12.67
N ALA A 238 16.06 10.14 -13.18
CA ALA A 238 17.04 11.05 -12.56
C ALA A 238 16.62 11.47 -11.14
N ASN A 239 15.32 11.75 -10.92
CA ASN A 239 14.82 12.13 -9.61
C ASN A 239 14.92 10.96 -8.60
N ILE A 240 14.58 9.75 -9.01
CA ILE A 240 14.79 8.52 -8.21
C ILE A 240 16.28 8.41 -7.84
N GLY A 241 17.19 8.58 -8.81
CA GLY A 241 18.64 8.52 -8.56
C GLY A 241 19.10 9.53 -7.51
N LYS A 242 18.57 10.77 -7.55
CA LYS A 242 18.87 11.81 -6.55
C LYS A 242 18.37 11.42 -5.17
N VAL A 243 17.13 10.95 -5.06
CA VAL A 243 16.56 10.46 -3.78
C VAL A 243 17.41 9.35 -3.21
N LEU A 244 17.76 8.33 -4.00
CA LEU A 244 18.60 7.20 -3.56
C LEU A 244 20.01 7.68 -3.14
N THR A 245 20.58 8.64 -3.86
CA THR A 245 21.89 9.22 -3.51
C THR A 245 21.84 9.95 -2.17
N VAL A 246 20.82 10.76 -1.92
CA VAL A 246 20.62 11.45 -0.63
C VAL A 246 20.44 10.43 0.49
N LEU A 247 19.64 9.38 0.28
CA LEU A 247 19.43 8.31 1.27
C LEU A 247 20.74 7.59 1.60
N GLY A 248 21.56 7.29 0.60
CA GLY A 248 22.88 6.67 0.80
C GLY A 248 23.82 7.55 1.66
N LYS A 249 23.86 8.87 1.39
CA LYS A 249 24.65 9.83 2.17
C LYS A 249 24.13 9.97 3.60
N LEU A 250 22.80 10.07 3.77
CA LEU A 250 22.18 10.12 5.10
C LEU A 250 22.44 8.83 5.90
N SER A 251 22.37 7.67 5.26
CA SER A 251 22.68 6.39 5.89
C SER A 251 24.12 6.35 6.40
N ALA A 252 25.08 6.80 5.59
CA ALA A 252 26.49 6.85 5.99
C ALA A 252 26.74 7.85 7.13
N GLY A 253 26.00 8.96 7.16
CA GLY A 253 26.11 10.02 8.17
C GLY A 253 25.22 9.85 9.40
N LEU A 254 24.37 8.82 9.46
CA LEU A 254 23.27 8.76 10.41
C LEU A 254 23.71 8.83 11.88
N SER A 255 24.71 8.01 12.25
CA SER A 255 25.22 7.94 13.64
C SER A 255 25.92 9.24 14.05
N SER A 256 26.72 9.82 13.18
CA SER A 256 27.42 11.10 13.45
C SER A 256 26.49 12.32 13.33
N GLY A 257 25.38 12.21 12.61
CA GLY A 257 24.52 13.34 12.27
C GLY A 257 25.08 14.20 11.14
N ALA A 258 26.05 13.68 10.36
CA ALA A 258 26.68 14.42 9.27
C ALA A 258 25.68 14.74 8.17
N TRP A 259 25.81 15.94 7.59
CA TRP A 259 24.99 16.40 6.49
C TRP A 259 25.56 15.96 5.13
N PRO A 260 24.69 15.67 4.14
CA PRO A 260 25.15 15.43 2.78
C PRO A 260 25.75 16.72 2.17
N ASP A 261 26.77 16.57 1.32
CA ASP A 261 27.40 17.67 0.57
C ASP A 261 26.44 18.41 -0.37
N THR A 262 25.35 17.73 -0.77
CA THR A 262 24.24 18.27 -1.58
C THR A 262 23.25 19.11 -0.78
N ALA A 263 23.42 19.23 0.56
CA ALA A 263 22.49 19.96 1.42
C ALA A 263 22.20 21.37 0.89
N SER A 264 20.91 21.74 0.94
CA SER A 264 20.40 23.05 0.55
C SER A 264 20.97 24.16 1.44
N PRO A 265 20.77 25.45 1.10
CA PRO A 265 21.09 26.54 2.01
C PRO A 265 20.42 26.40 3.38
N ALA A 266 19.16 25.93 3.44
CA ALA A 266 18.46 25.66 4.69
C ALA A 266 19.11 24.50 5.47
N GLY A 267 19.46 23.40 4.81
CA GLY A 267 20.19 22.30 5.42
C GLY A 267 21.56 22.71 5.96
N LYS A 268 22.32 23.50 5.19
CA LYS A 268 23.62 24.05 5.65
C LYS A 268 23.47 25.00 6.84
N ALA A 269 22.39 25.78 6.90
CA ALA A 269 22.11 26.64 8.07
C ALA A 269 21.82 25.78 9.32
N LEU A 270 21.09 24.67 9.19
CA LEU A 270 20.86 23.72 10.26
C LEU A 270 22.17 23.03 10.70
N GLU A 271 23.02 22.64 9.77
CA GLU A 271 24.36 22.10 10.06
C GLU A 271 25.21 23.10 10.86
N ALA A 272 25.22 24.37 10.45
CA ALA A 272 25.93 25.44 11.17
C ALA A 272 25.36 25.65 12.59
N ALA A 273 24.04 25.48 12.76
CA ALA A 273 23.34 25.52 14.04
C ALA A 273 23.54 24.22 14.87
N LYS A 274 24.38 23.28 14.41
CA LYS A 274 24.65 21.99 15.08
C LYS A 274 23.43 21.07 15.21
N VAL A 275 22.44 21.23 14.35
CA VAL A 275 21.32 20.30 14.22
C VAL A 275 21.77 19.10 13.39
N PRO A 276 21.72 17.86 13.89
CA PRO A 276 22.14 16.69 13.13
C PRO A 276 21.21 16.45 11.93
N SER A 277 21.75 15.96 10.81
CA SER A 277 20.95 15.62 9.62
C SER A 277 19.83 14.61 9.90
N ARG A 278 20.05 13.66 10.82
CA ARG A 278 19.03 12.69 11.26
C ARG A 278 17.81 13.36 11.91
N SER A 279 17.99 14.49 12.59
CA SER A 279 16.89 15.25 13.19
C SER A 279 16.02 15.88 12.09
N ALA A 280 16.62 16.47 11.07
CA ALA A 280 15.87 16.98 9.91
C ALA A 280 15.18 15.85 9.14
N LEU A 281 15.83 14.69 8.97
CA LEU A 281 15.23 13.51 8.34
C LEU A 281 13.99 13.02 9.11
N LEU A 282 14.12 12.88 10.43
CA LEU A 282 13.00 12.48 11.29
C LEU A 282 11.86 13.50 11.23
N ALA A 283 12.18 14.79 11.29
CA ALA A 283 11.16 15.86 11.18
C ALA A 283 10.41 15.81 9.84
N VAL A 284 11.12 15.58 8.72
CA VAL A 284 10.47 15.37 7.39
C VAL A 284 9.52 14.19 7.45
N GLY A 285 9.94 13.05 8.01
CA GLY A 285 9.07 11.89 8.16
C GLY A 285 7.82 12.18 8.96
N LEU A 286 7.96 12.83 10.13
CA LEU A 286 6.83 13.20 11.00
C LEU A 286 5.86 14.17 10.30
N MET A 287 6.38 15.20 9.63
CA MET A 287 5.56 16.19 8.93
C MET A 287 4.82 15.61 7.74
N ALA A 288 5.42 14.66 7.03
CA ALA A 288 4.76 13.94 5.94
C ALA A 288 3.80 12.85 6.44
N GLY A 289 3.89 12.43 7.71
CA GLY A 289 3.09 11.33 8.27
C GLY A 289 3.69 9.95 8.00
N ILE A 290 4.99 9.86 7.74
CA ILE A 290 5.70 8.59 7.53
C ILE A 290 5.88 7.88 8.89
N PRO A 291 5.55 6.58 9.01
CA PRO A 291 5.71 5.84 10.24
C PRO A 291 7.16 5.83 10.74
N THR A 292 7.35 5.96 12.06
CA THR A 292 8.64 5.82 12.75
C THR A 292 9.04 4.36 12.99
N ARG A 293 8.31 3.44 12.40
CA ARG A 293 8.61 2.02 12.24
C ARG A 293 8.66 1.70 10.75
N SER A 294 9.47 0.71 10.40
CA SER A 294 9.58 0.25 9.02
C SER A 294 9.45 -1.27 8.96
N LYS A 295 9.60 -1.86 7.78
CA LYS A 295 9.54 -3.32 7.61
C LYS A 295 10.63 -4.07 8.38
N HIS A 296 11.78 -3.42 8.69
CA HIS A 296 12.90 -4.04 9.43
C HIS A 296 13.16 -3.40 10.80
N VAL A 297 12.65 -2.18 11.06
CA VAL A 297 12.96 -1.41 12.26
C VAL A 297 11.71 -1.10 13.05
N ASP A 298 11.64 -1.62 14.30
CA ASP A 298 10.50 -1.44 15.21
C ASP A 298 10.64 -0.26 16.17
N GLY A 299 11.70 0.52 16.02
CA GLY A 299 12.00 1.67 16.88
C GLY A 299 12.77 1.31 18.15
N THR A 300 13.15 0.04 18.37
CA THR A 300 14.02 -0.32 19.51
C THR A 300 15.43 0.23 19.33
N SER A 301 16.05 0.67 20.43
CA SER A 301 17.32 1.39 20.42
C SER A 301 18.56 0.49 20.36
N GLY A 302 18.41 -0.81 20.31
CA GLY A 302 19.55 -1.74 20.23
C GLY A 302 19.15 -3.20 20.34
N PRO A 303 20.14 -4.11 20.26
CA PRO A 303 19.91 -5.53 20.52
C PRO A 303 19.37 -5.75 21.93
N ALA A 304 18.60 -6.83 22.13
CA ALA A 304 18.10 -7.20 23.44
C ALA A 304 19.26 -7.38 24.44
N GLY A 305 19.24 -6.64 25.55
CA GLY A 305 20.30 -6.62 26.55
C GLY A 305 21.45 -5.65 26.27
N ALA A 306 21.36 -4.88 25.18
CA ALA A 306 22.36 -3.87 24.80
C ALA A 306 21.67 -2.64 24.14
N GLU A 307 20.52 -2.26 24.66
CA GLU A 307 19.68 -1.20 24.09
C GLU A 307 20.38 0.17 24.06
N GLU A 308 21.29 0.44 25.01
CA GLU A 308 22.03 1.69 25.06
C GLU A 308 23.13 1.80 23.98
N LEU A 309 23.50 0.72 23.31
CA LEU A 309 24.46 0.75 22.21
C LEU A 309 23.95 1.50 20.99
N TYR A 310 22.63 1.63 20.88
CA TYR A 310 21.99 2.32 19.77
C TYR A 310 21.05 3.40 20.29
N PRO A 311 21.47 4.68 20.32
CA PRO A 311 20.72 5.76 20.94
C PRO A 311 19.29 5.87 20.41
N LEU A 312 18.32 6.15 21.29
CA LEU A 312 16.89 6.28 20.98
C LEU A 312 16.59 7.21 19.79
N ALA A 313 17.37 8.29 19.67
CA ALA A 313 17.21 9.24 18.56
C ALA A 313 17.58 8.66 17.18
N ILE A 314 18.32 7.55 17.11
CA ILE A 314 18.79 6.97 15.85
C ILE A 314 17.77 5.99 15.29
N ALA A 315 17.19 5.13 16.13
CA ALA A 315 16.28 4.08 15.65
C ALA A 315 15.08 4.60 14.84
N PRO A 316 14.34 5.64 15.28
CA PRO A 316 13.27 6.22 14.47
C PRO A 316 13.77 6.83 13.16
N ALA A 317 14.94 7.46 13.15
CA ALA A 317 15.53 8.03 11.94
C ALA A 317 15.93 6.94 10.92
N VAL A 318 16.41 5.75 11.39
CA VAL A 318 16.67 4.60 10.49
C VAL A 318 15.36 4.10 9.88
N ALA A 319 14.29 4.01 10.65
CA ALA A 319 12.98 3.61 10.11
C ALA A 319 12.48 4.59 9.05
N ILE A 320 12.58 5.90 9.31
CA ILE A 320 12.23 6.93 8.31
C ILE A 320 13.14 6.84 7.08
N LEU A 321 14.45 6.61 7.27
CA LEU A 321 15.39 6.44 6.17
C LEU A 321 14.99 5.27 5.26
N GLU A 322 14.63 4.14 5.84
CA GLU A 322 14.17 2.97 5.09
C GLU A 322 12.84 3.26 4.38
N ASN A 323 11.87 3.82 5.08
CA ASN A 323 10.55 4.17 4.53
C ASN A 323 10.67 5.20 3.40
N MET A 324 11.57 6.17 3.50
CA MET A 324 11.83 7.15 2.45
C MET A 324 12.40 6.52 1.18
N GLY A 325 13.11 5.40 1.28
CA GLY A 325 13.54 4.63 0.11
C GLY A 325 12.38 4.16 -0.75
N THR A 326 11.25 3.89 -0.11
CA THR A 326 10.00 3.48 -0.76
C THR A 326 9.16 4.70 -1.15
N VAL A 327 8.88 5.59 -0.20
CA VAL A 327 8.01 6.77 -0.37
C VAL A 327 8.57 7.77 -1.38
N GLY A 328 9.87 8.07 -1.34
CA GLY A 328 10.51 9.01 -2.26
C GLY A 328 10.53 8.51 -3.71
N VAL A 329 10.76 7.21 -3.90
CA VAL A 329 10.69 6.58 -5.24
C VAL A 329 9.26 6.61 -5.77
N ALA A 330 8.29 6.18 -4.97
CA ALA A 330 6.89 6.21 -5.36
C ALA A 330 6.40 7.63 -5.64
N GLY A 331 6.78 8.60 -4.81
CA GLY A 331 6.46 10.00 -5.04
C GLY A 331 6.97 10.51 -6.39
N SER A 332 8.21 10.16 -6.75
CA SER A 332 8.80 10.52 -8.04
C SER A 332 8.02 9.94 -9.23
N LEU A 333 7.47 8.73 -9.08
CA LEU A 333 6.68 8.07 -10.13
C LEU A 333 5.24 8.59 -10.18
N LEU A 334 4.57 8.64 -9.02
CA LEU A 334 3.14 8.93 -8.92
C LEU A 334 2.81 10.39 -9.21
N ILE A 335 3.63 11.33 -8.73
CA ILE A 335 3.42 12.76 -9.00
C ILE A 335 3.59 13.03 -10.50
N ALA A 336 4.65 12.51 -11.12
CA ALA A 336 4.88 12.69 -12.54
C ALA A 336 3.76 12.08 -13.41
N ASP A 337 3.22 10.92 -13.01
CA ASP A 337 2.11 10.28 -13.72
C ASP A 337 0.79 11.02 -13.48
N GLY A 338 0.56 11.51 -12.26
CA GLY A 338 -0.57 12.37 -11.93
C GLY A 338 -0.57 13.66 -12.76
N GLU A 339 0.58 14.33 -12.91
CA GLU A 339 0.74 15.52 -13.75
C GLU A 339 0.46 15.23 -15.23
N LEU A 340 0.91 14.06 -15.73
CA LEU A 340 0.58 13.63 -17.09
C LEU A 340 -0.93 13.54 -17.31
N LEU A 341 -1.64 12.90 -16.39
CA LEU A 341 -3.08 12.64 -16.53
C LEU A 341 -3.93 13.88 -16.31
N THR A 342 -3.47 14.80 -15.47
CA THR A 342 -4.20 16.02 -15.15
C THR A 342 -3.83 17.19 -16.06
N GLY A 343 -2.64 17.14 -16.69
CA GLY A 343 -2.11 18.16 -17.58
C GLY A 343 -1.47 19.35 -16.87
N GLY A 344 -1.04 19.21 -15.60
CA GLY A 344 -0.39 20.26 -14.83
C GLY A 344 0.11 19.80 -13.48
N LYS A 345 0.75 20.70 -12.72
CA LYS A 345 1.26 20.41 -11.38
C LYS A 345 0.14 20.04 -10.42
N VAL A 346 0.33 18.96 -9.65
CA VAL A 346 -0.69 18.42 -8.74
C VAL A 346 -0.38 18.63 -7.27
N PHE A 347 0.88 18.84 -6.88
CA PHE A 347 1.27 19.03 -5.49
C PHE A 347 1.30 20.51 -5.10
N ASP A 348 0.63 20.84 -4.00
CA ASP A 348 0.55 22.18 -3.42
C ASP A 348 0.78 22.12 -1.90
N ASN A 349 1.78 22.85 -1.43
CA ASN A 349 2.01 23.04 0.00
C ASN A 349 2.06 24.52 0.40
N SER A 350 1.56 25.40 -0.45
CA SER A 350 1.60 26.86 -0.25
C SER A 350 0.90 27.30 1.04
N LYS A 351 -0.11 26.54 1.48
CA LYS A 351 -0.89 26.78 2.70
C LYS A 351 -0.62 25.79 3.83
N THR A 352 0.34 24.86 3.67
CA THR A 352 0.61 23.83 4.67
C THR A 352 1.31 24.43 5.88
N ASP A 353 0.73 24.26 7.06
CA ASP A 353 1.34 24.57 8.35
C ASP A 353 2.08 23.33 8.89
N TYR A 354 3.36 23.25 8.61
CA TYR A 354 4.19 22.13 9.08
C TYR A 354 4.42 22.18 10.60
N ALA A 355 4.34 23.35 11.23
CA ALA A 355 4.44 23.45 12.68
C ALA A 355 3.23 22.82 13.37
N ALA A 356 2.02 23.07 12.84
CA ALA A 356 0.80 22.49 13.38
C ALA A 356 0.78 20.95 13.26
N ARG A 357 1.39 20.37 12.21
CA ARG A 357 1.41 18.91 12.03
C ARG A 357 2.19 18.15 13.10
N ILE A 358 3.20 18.76 13.71
CA ILE A 358 4.00 18.14 14.77
C ILE A 358 3.66 18.70 16.16
N ALA A 359 2.74 19.66 16.26
CA ALA A 359 2.45 20.37 17.51
C ALA A 359 1.99 19.44 18.63
N SER A 360 1.12 18.46 18.31
CA SER A 360 0.60 17.48 19.27
C SER A 360 1.67 16.54 19.83
N ASP A 361 2.69 16.24 19.03
CA ASP A 361 3.71 15.24 19.33
C ASP A 361 5.08 15.87 19.63
N ARG A 362 5.14 17.22 19.65
CA ARG A 362 6.38 17.98 19.76
C ARG A 362 7.22 17.57 20.98
N ASP A 363 6.61 17.47 22.15
CA ASP A 363 7.32 17.14 23.37
C ASP A 363 7.82 15.68 23.37
N LEU A 364 7.04 14.79 22.77
CA LEU A 364 7.41 13.38 22.61
C LEU A 364 8.63 13.23 21.71
N PHE A 365 8.69 13.97 20.59
CA PHE A 365 9.74 13.84 19.60
C PHE A 365 10.91 14.81 19.77
N SER A 366 10.78 15.86 20.61
CA SER A 366 11.83 16.87 20.79
C SER A 366 13.18 16.26 21.17
N PHE A 367 13.18 15.23 21.99
CA PHE A 367 14.39 14.49 22.36
C PHE A 367 15.07 13.84 21.15
N ALA A 368 14.33 13.15 20.31
CA ALA A 368 14.85 12.50 19.09
C ALA A 368 15.25 13.52 18.02
N LEU A 369 14.67 14.73 18.06
CA LEU A 369 14.97 15.86 17.18
C LEU A 369 16.10 16.78 17.71
N SER A 370 16.82 16.38 18.76
CA SER A 370 17.89 17.14 19.40
C SER A 370 17.44 18.36 20.21
N GLY A 371 16.22 18.29 20.74
CA GLY A 371 15.63 19.30 21.63
C GLY A 371 14.75 20.33 20.91
N ASN A 372 14.02 21.10 21.71
CA ASN A 372 13.04 22.06 21.21
C ASN A 372 13.64 23.14 20.30
N SER A 373 14.87 23.62 20.60
CA SER A 373 15.55 24.61 19.76
C SER A 373 15.86 24.07 18.36
N ALA A 374 16.20 22.78 18.24
CA ALA A 374 16.40 22.14 16.94
C ALA A 374 15.08 22.00 16.18
N VAL A 375 14.00 21.66 16.87
CA VAL A 375 12.64 21.60 16.27
C VAL A 375 12.26 22.97 15.71
N ASP A 376 12.47 24.07 16.50
CA ASP A 376 12.16 25.43 16.04
C ASP A 376 13.01 25.83 14.83
N ALA A 377 14.30 25.50 14.83
CA ALA A 377 15.18 25.77 13.71
C ALA A 377 14.74 25.02 12.43
N ILE A 378 14.35 23.75 12.54
CA ILE A 378 13.87 22.93 11.43
C ILE A 378 12.56 23.52 10.87
N ILE A 379 11.59 23.82 11.72
CA ILE A 379 10.30 24.41 11.31
C ILE A 379 10.51 25.77 10.69
N GLY A 380 11.34 26.63 11.30
CA GLY A 380 11.68 27.95 10.77
C GLY A 380 12.35 27.88 9.40
N SER A 381 13.25 26.91 9.20
CA SER A 381 13.90 26.67 7.91
C SER A 381 12.91 26.20 6.84
N LEU A 382 11.97 25.31 7.17
CA LEU A 382 10.89 24.92 6.26
C LEU A 382 9.97 26.09 5.93
N ALA A 383 9.63 26.92 6.90
CA ALA A 383 8.79 28.10 6.68
C ALA A 383 9.46 29.10 5.71
N ALA A 384 10.79 29.22 5.79
CA ALA A 384 11.58 30.10 4.92
C ALA A 384 11.87 29.52 3.53
N THR A 385 11.67 28.19 3.32
CA THR A 385 11.91 27.56 2.04
C THR A 385 10.74 27.82 1.09
N PRO A 386 11.01 28.16 -0.21
CA PRO A 386 9.95 28.38 -1.19
C PRO A 386 8.98 27.20 -1.26
N ARG A 387 7.69 27.53 -1.25
CA ARG A 387 6.61 26.55 -1.35
C ARG A 387 6.35 26.13 -2.79
N GLU A 388 5.83 24.94 -2.97
CA GLU A 388 5.31 24.48 -4.23
C GLU A 388 3.85 24.89 -4.39
N THR A 389 3.46 25.25 -5.61
CA THR A 389 2.09 25.63 -5.96
C THR A 389 1.63 24.75 -7.12
N ALA A 390 0.43 24.21 -7.00
CA ALA A 390 -0.20 23.39 -8.03
C ALA A 390 -1.03 24.21 -9.01
N ASP A 391 -1.33 23.62 -10.17
CA ASP A 391 -2.29 24.15 -11.11
C ASP A 391 -3.70 23.78 -10.68
N ALA A 392 -4.53 24.75 -10.37
CA ALA A 392 -5.90 24.52 -9.86
C ALA A 392 -6.73 23.61 -10.80
N ALA A 393 -6.56 23.75 -12.12
CA ALA A 393 -7.24 22.91 -13.11
C ALA A 393 -6.75 21.45 -13.09
N ALA A 394 -5.48 21.21 -12.75
CA ALA A 394 -4.93 19.87 -12.57
C ALA A 394 -5.44 19.23 -11.27
N VAL A 395 -5.38 19.97 -10.16
CA VAL A 395 -5.90 19.51 -8.85
C VAL A 395 -7.37 19.13 -8.94
N ALA A 396 -8.20 19.91 -9.63
CA ALA A 396 -9.62 19.63 -9.80
C ALA A 396 -9.92 18.28 -10.51
N LYS A 397 -8.95 17.69 -11.23
CA LYS A 397 -9.09 16.39 -11.88
C LYS A 397 -8.71 15.21 -11.00
N ILE A 398 -7.92 15.42 -9.92
CA ILE A 398 -7.43 14.33 -9.05
C ILE A 398 -8.56 13.45 -8.50
N PRO A 399 -9.70 14.00 -8.01
CA PRO A 399 -10.79 13.17 -7.49
C PRO A 399 -11.35 12.18 -8.52
N SER A 400 -11.35 12.51 -9.82
CA SER A 400 -11.79 11.59 -10.86
C SER A 400 -10.84 10.41 -11.04
N LEU A 401 -9.55 10.61 -10.78
CA LEU A 401 -8.51 9.58 -10.91
C LEU A 401 -8.47 8.66 -9.69
N ILE A 402 -8.32 9.23 -8.49
CA ILE A 402 -8.03 8.48 -7.27
C ILE A 402 -8.96 8.79 -6.09
N GLY A 403 -9.83 9.80 -6.19
CA GLY A 403 -10.72 10.19 -5.10
C GLY A 403 -11.76 9.12 -4.76
N LEU A 404 -12.00 8.93 -3.46
CA LEU A 404 -13.01 8.06 -2.90
C LEU A 404 -13.95 8.85 -2.00
N LYS A 405 -15.20 8.38 -1.89
CA LYS A 405 -16.16 8.88 -0.89
C LYS A 405 -16.00 8.21 0.46
N GLY A 406 -15.37 7.03 0.51
CA GLY A 406 -15.26 6.21 1.71
C GLY A 406 -16.58 5.57 2.15
N THR A 407 -17.56 5.49 1.25
CA THR A 407 -18.88 4.94 1.57
C THR A 407 -18.84 3.42 1.65
N ILE A 408 -19.09 2.87 2.82
CA ILE A 408 -19.19 1.43 3.05
C ILE A 408 -20.65 0.99 2.94
N SER A 409 -21.05 0.56 1.76
CA SER A 409 -22.42 0.11 1.47
C SER A 409 -22.56 -1.42 1.45
N LYS A 410 -21.45 -2.16 1.36
CA LYS A 410 -21.39 -3.62 1.27
C LYS A 410 -20.60 -4.20 2.45
N PRO A 411 -20.77 -5.49 2.80
CA PRO A 411 -19.87 -6.16 3.73
C PRO A 411 -18.42 -5.96 3.30
N THR A 412 -17.61 -5.36 4.18
CA THR A 412 -16.25 -4.93 3.88
C THR A 412 -15.30 -5.37 5.00
N VAL A 413 -14.21 -6.03 4.64
CA VAL A 413 -13.09 -6.30 5.54
C VAL A 413 -11.88 -5.53 5.07
N ILE A 414 -11.27 -4.76 5.97
CA ILE A 414 -10.01 -4.04 5.74
C ILE A 414 -8.91 -4.73 6.53
N ILE A 415 -7.74 -4.94 5.91
CA ILE A 415 -6.52 -5.38 6.59
C ILE A 415 -5.52 -4.23 6.52
N ALA A 416 -5.00 -3.80 7.67
CA ALA A 416 -4.01 -2.73 7.77
C ALA A 416 -2.84 -3.12 8.70
N ALA A 417 -1.72 -2.44 8.58
CA ALA A 417 -0.54 -2.59 9.42
C ALA A 417 -0.07 -1.23 9.94
N GLU A 418 0.54 -1.21 11.14
CA GLU A 418 0.98 0.04 11.78
C GLU A 418 2.24 0.63 11.14
N SER A 419 3.09 -0.20 10.54
CA SER A 419 4.37 0.20 9.94
C SER A 419 4.33 0.32 8.43
N ASP A 420 3.12 0.43 7.86
CA ASP A 420 2.95 0.55 6.42
C ASP A 420 3.35 1.95 5.94
N GLU A 421 4.42 2.01 5.16
CA GLU A 421 5.01 3.25 4.67
C GLU A 421 4.31 3.83 3.44
N TYR A 422 3.57 3.02 2.67
CA TYR A 422 2.80 3.52 1.52
C TYR A 422 1.39 3.96 1.89
N THR A 423 0.78 3.20 2.80
CA THR A 423 -0.60 3.40 3.23
C THR A 423 -0.64 3.45 4.75
N PRO A 424 -0.17 4.57 5.35
CA PRO A 424 -0.10 4.72 6.81
C PRO A 424 -1.42 4.39 7.52
N ALA A 425 -1.33 3.99 8.77
CA ALA A 425 -2.48 3.60 9.60
C ALA A 425 -3.60 4.65 9.62
N SER A 426 -3.28 5.94 9.44
CA SER A 426 -4.24 7.03 9.32
C SER A 426 -5.22 6.87 8.15
N ILE A 427 -4.80 6.22 7.06
CA ILE A 427 -5.69 5.91 5.92
C ILE A 427 -6.74 4.87 6.32
N ALA A 428 -6.33 3.82 7.05
CA ALA A 428 -7.29 2.85 7.58
C ALA A 428 -8.24 3.50 8.61
N GLN A 429 -7.73 4.40 9.44
CA GLN A 429 -8.52 5.14 10.42
C GLN A 429 -9.58 6.02 9.73
N TRP A 430 -9.26 6.65 8.61
CA TRP A 430 -10.23 7.43 7.85
C TRP A 430 -11.48 6.61 7.46
N TYR A 431 -11.32 5.33 7.10
CA TYR A 431 -12.47 4.46 6.84
C TYR A 431 -13.28 4.18 8.10
N VAL A 432 -12.60 3.95 9.23
CA VAL A 432 -13.28 3.67 10.51
C VAL A 432 -14.10 4.87 10.95
N ASP A 433 -13.52 6.07 10.89
CA ASP A 433 -14.18 7.31 11.29
C ASP A 433 -15.36 7.62 10.38
N GLY A 434 -15.14 7.61 9.06
CA GLY A 434 -16.20 7.87 8.07
C GLY A 434 -17.34 6.85 8.14
N TYR A 435 -17.03 5.58 8.39
CA TYR A 435 -18.06 4.57 8.58
C TYR A 435 -18.78 4.72 9.94
N GLY A 436 -18.09 5.13 10.98
CA GLY A 436 -18.67 5.46 12.28
C GLY A 436 -19.80 6.49 12.14
N ASP A 437 -19.53 7.58 11.41
CA ASP A 437 -20.51 8.61 11.12
C ASP A 437 -21.69 8.09 10.28
N GLN A 438 -21.40 7.30 9.24
CA GLN A 438 -22.44 6.67 8.39
C GLN A 438 -23.34 5.73 9.23
N PHE A 439 -22.75 4.94 10.09
CA PHE A 439 -23.49 4.00 10.94
C PHE A 439 -24.32 4.70 12.01
N ALA A 440 -23.80 5.77 12.61
CA ALA A 440 -24.52 6.61 13.54
C ALA A 440 -25.74 7.29 12.87
N ALA A 441 -25.57 7.83 11.67
CA ALA A 441 -26.67 8.40 10.88
C ALA A 441 -27.73 7.35 10.53
N ALA A 442 -27.32 6.16 10.10
CA ALA A 442 -28.23 5.05 9.81
C ALA A 442 -29.04 4.61 11.05
N LYS A 443 -28.38 4.59 12.23
CA LYS A 443 -29.03 4.27 13.49
C LYS A 443 -30.06 5.34 13.89
N ALA A 444 -29.70 6.62 13.75
CA ALA A 444 -30.64 7.72 14.01
C ALA A 444 -31.85 7.66 13.09
N ALA A 445 -31.65 7.39 11.79
CA ALA A 445 -32.74 7.23 10.82
C ALA A 445 -33.65 6.04 11.17
N ALA A 446 -33.09 4.91 11.60
CA ALA A 446 -33.86 3.74 12.02
C ALA A 446 -34.72 4.01 13.27
N ILE A 447 -34.19 4.78 14.24
CA ILE A 447 -34.93 5.21 15.43
C ILE A 447 -36.08 6.15 15.03
N GLU A 448 -35.84 7.11 14.13
CA GLU A 448 -36.86 8.02 13.66
C GLU A 448 -37.99 7.29 12.92
N ALA A 449 -37.64 6.36 12.03
CA ALA A 449 -38.62 5.53 11.32
C ALA A 449 -39.47 4.67 12.28
N ALA A 450 -38.89 4.17 13.36
CA ALA A 450 -39.57 3.39 14.37
C ALA A 450 -40.64 4.18 15.17
N LYS A 451 -40.55 5.51 15.22
CA LYS A 451 -41.56 6.35 15.86
C LYS A 451 -42.91 6.28 15.15
N SER A 452 -42.92 6.10 13.82
CA SER A 452 -44.12 6.00 13.01
C SER A 452 -44.60 4.57 12.80
N SER A 453 -43.68 3.62 12.59
CA SER A 453 -44.01 2.22 12.28
C SER A 453 -44.02 1.29 13.48
N ARG A 454 -43.43 1.71 14.62
CA ARG A 454 -43.15 0.88 15.82
C ARG A 454 -42.27 -0.36 15.54
N ASP A 455 -41.65 -0.42 14.36
CA ASP A 455 -40.78 -1.51 13.93
C ASP A 455 -39.33 -1.02 13.83
N TYR A 456 -38.56 -1.21 14.90
CA TYR A 456 -37.16 -0.85 14.91
C TYR A 456 -36.32 -1.94 14.24
N LYS A 457 -35.72 -1.58 13.09
CA LYS A 457 -34.73 -2.41 12.41
C LYS A 457 -33.32 -1.84 12.63
N ALA A 458 -32.55 -2.47 13.48
CA ALA A 458 -31.17 -2.06 13.72
C ALA A 458 -30.35 -2.16 12.43
N PRO A 459 -29.54 -1.12 12.09
CA PRO A 459 -28.64 -1.23 10.95
C PRO A 459 -27.58 -2.31 11.19
N VAL A 460 -27.29 -3.06 10.14
CA VAL A 460 -26.27 -4.13 10.19
C VAL A 460 -24.89 -3.52 10.03
N ASN A 461 -23.95 -3.89 10.90
CA ASN A 461 -22.54 -3.49 10.74
C ASN A 461 -21.94 -4.15 9.51
N LYS A 462 -21.38 -3.35 8.62
CA LYS A 462 -20.81 -3.78 7.33
C LYS A 462 -19.28 -3.68 7.29
N LEU A 463 -18.63 -3.09 8.29
CA LEU A 463 -17.19 -2.91 8.31
C LEU A 463 -16.54 -3.75 9.42
N VAL A 464 -15.52 -4.51 9.03
CA VAL A 464 -14.58 -5.16 9.93
C VAL A 464 -13.19 -4.65 9.63
N MET A 465 -12.50 -4.11 10.64
CA MET A 465 -11.10 -3.72 10.57
C MET A 465 -10.25 -4.81 11.21
N LEU A 466 -9.29 -5.33 10.46
CA LEU A 466 -8.28 -6.28 10.93
C LEU A 466 -6.91 -5.59 10.96
N TRP A 467 -6.35 -5.45 12.14
CA TRP A 467 -4.97 -4.99 12.30
C TRP A 467 -4.02 -6.18 12.29
N ALA A 468 -3.13 -6.20 11.31
CA ALA A 468 -2.05 -7.18 11.27
C ALA A 468 -1.04 -6.84 12.38
N LYS A 469 -1.05 -7.64 13.45
CA LYS A 469 -0.10 -7.48 14.55
C LYS A 469 1.29 -7.92 14.13
N THR A 470 2.26 -7.05 14.39
CA THR A 470 3.68 -7.40 14.39
C THR A 470 4.12 -7.89 15.78
N ALA A 471 5.24 -8.58 15.85
CA ALA A 471 5.92 -8.77 17.12
C ALA A 471 6.28 -7.38 17.71
N PRO A 472 6.14 -7.15 19.02
CA PRO A 472 6.50 -5.89 19.66
C PRO A 472 7.95 -5.49 19.39
N LYS A 473 8.86 -6.46 19.31
CA LYS A 473 10.26 -6.32 18.92
C LYS A 473 10.55 -7.25 17.76
N TYR A 474 10.82 -6.69 16.59
CA TYR A 474 11.13 -7.45 15.37
C TYR A 474 12.43 -7.02 14.69
N SER A 475 13.02 -5.92 15.11
CA SER A 475 14.34 -5.50 14.59
C SER A 475 15.37 -6.60 14.79
N LYS A 476 16.10 -6.91 13.72
CA LYS A 476 17.30 -7.73 13.77
C LYS A 476 18.51 -6.82 13.69
N PHE A 477 19.55 -7.17 14.41
CA PHE A 477 20.77 -6.37 14.46
C PHE A 477 21.93 -7.15 13.87
N THR A 478 22.86 -6.42 13.27
CA THR A 478 24.16 -6.94 12.84
C THR A 478 25.06 -7.18 14.06
N ALA A 479 26.17 -7.85 13.86
CA ALA A 479 27.18 -8.03 14.92
C ALA A 479 27.75 -6.67 15.44
N ALA A 480 27.68 -5.61 14.64
CA ALA A 480 28.07 -4.26 15.02
C ALA A 480 26.98 -3.47 15.78
N GLY A 481 25.80 -4.09 16.05
CA GLY A 481 24.71 -3.46 16.78
C GLY A 481 23.80 -2.54 15.93
N SER A 482 24.04 -2.43 14.62
CA SER A 482 23.17 -1.67 13.70
C SER A 482 21.99 -2.51 13.23
N PRO A 483 20.81 -1.91 12.94
CA PRO A 483 19.69 -2.64 12.34
C PRO A 483 20.07 -3.34 11.05
N ASN A 484 19.64 -4.60 10.90
CA ASN A 484 19.91 -5.41 9.73
C ASN A 484 18.76 -5.27 8.72
N LEU A 485 18.91 -4.34 7.78
CA LEU A 485 17.92 -4.08 6.73
C LEU A 485 17.86 -5.16 5.63
N SER A 486 18.71 -6.20 5.72
CA SER A 486 18.67 -7.38 4.83
C SER A 486 18.01 -8.59 5.49
N ALA A 487 17.48 -8.46 6.69
CA ALA A 487 16.77 -9.54 7.36
C ALA A 487 15.46 -9.87 6.65
N ALA A 488 14.91 -11.08 6.89
CA ALA A 488 13.59 -11.42 6.37
C ALA A 488 12.52 -10.53 7.02
N VAL A 489 11.64 -10.00 6.17
CA VAL A 489 10.52 -9.15 6.59
C VAL A 489 9.46 -10.00 7.29
N GLY A 490 8.97 -9.53 8.42
CA GLY A 490 7.89 -10.18 9.18
C GLY A 490 6.51 -9.88 8.62
N ALA A 491 5.56 -10.79 8.80
CA ALA A 491 4.18 -10.51 8.47
C ALA A 491 3.62 -9.36 9.33
N GLY A 492 2.87 -8.46 8.71
CA GLY A 492 2.30 -7.28 9.36
C GLY A 492 3.30 -6.14 9.54
N THR A 493 4.50 -6.20 8.94
CA THR A 493 5.47 -5.09 8.88
C THR A 493 5.57 -4.56 7.44
N GLY A 494 5.72 -3.24 7.30
CA GLY A 494 5.81 -2.61 5.98
C GLY A 494 4.54 -2.76 5.14
N HIS A 495 4.67 -2.44 3.85
CA HIS A 495 3.51 -2.34 2.96
C HIS A 495 3.00 -3.70 2.50
N CYS A 496 1.77 -4.04 2.89
CA CYS A 496 1.04 -5.23 2.43
C CYS A 496 1.70 -6.60 2.73
N TYR A 497 2.62 -6.69 3.69
CA TYR A 497 3.22 -7.96 4.08
C TYR A 497 2.27 -8.81 4.95
N TYR A 498 1.27 -9.42 4.33
CA TYR A 498 0.32 -10.29 5.00
C TYR A 498 0.51 -11.75 4.63
N THR A 499 0.22 -12.65 5.57
CA THR A 499 0.27 -14.09 5.32
C THR A 499 -0.93 -14.56 4.50
N ALA A 500 -0.78 -15.69 3.81
CA ALA A 500 -1.89 -16.37 3.14
C ALA A 500 -3.08 -16.60 4.09
N ALA A 501 -2.81 -16.94 5.36
CA ALA A 501 -3.87 -17.14 6.38
C ALA A 501 -4.66 -15.86 6.67
N GLN A 502 -4.00 -14.69 6.70
CA GLN A 502 -4.67 -13.38 6.90
C GLN A 502 -5.57 -13.03 5.71
N TYR A 503 -5.08 -13.20 4.47
CA TYR A 503 -5.89 -13.02 3.26
C TYR A 503 -7.10 -13.96 3.24
N LEU A 504 -6.91 -15.25 3.54
CA LEU A 504 -7.99 -16.25 3.57
C LEU A 504 -9.01 -15.97 4.67
N ALA A 505 -8.57 -15.50 5.83
CA ALA A 505 -9.50 -15.13 6.91
C ALA A 505 -10.41 -13.98 6.46
N ALA A 506 -9.85 -12.92 5.89
CA ALA A 506 -10.62 -11.77 5.38
C ALA A 506 -11.59 -12.20 4.25
N ALA A 507 -11.11 -13.00 3.29
CA ALA A 507 -11.93 -13.51 2.20
C ALA A 507 -13.12 -14.33 2.71
N LYS A 508 -12.91 -15.25 3.66
CA LYS A 508 -13.98 -16.06 4.26
C LYS A 508 -14.98 -15.24 5.06
N MET A 509 -14.52 -14.21 5.78
CA MET A 509 -15.41 -13.31 6.53
C MET A 509 -16.38 -12.59 5.59
N VAL A 510 -15.90 -12.05 4.47
CA VAL A 510 -16.76 -11.38 3.48
C VAL A 510 -17.66 -12.38 2.77
N ALA A 511 -17.14 -13.54 2.34
CA ALA A 511 -17.93 -14.56 1.67
C ALA A 511 -19.06 -15.11 2.55
N GLY A 512 -18.87 -15.18 3.85
CA GLY A 512 -19.91 -15.56 4.81
C GLY A 512 -20.94 -14.46 5.11
N ALA A 513 -20.68 -13.22 4.70
CA ALA A 513 -21.56 -12.07 4.93
C ALA A 513 -22.38 -11.66 3.69
N VAL A 514 -22.09 -12.21 2.50
CA VAL A 514 -22.78 -11.95 1.23
C VAL A 514 -23.63 -13.15 0.82
#